data_1b7ea7f3b1759b0f327d90356f206214
#
_entry.id   1b7ea7f3b1759b0f327d90356f206214
#
_cell.length_a   1.000
_cell.length_b   1.000
_cell.length_c   1.000
_cell.angle_alpha   90.00
_cell.angle_beta   90.00
_cell.angle_gamma   90.00
#
_symmetry.space_group_name_H-M   'P 1'
#
loop_
_entity.id
_entity.type
_entity.pdbx_description
1 polymer ?
#
loop_
_entity_poly.entity_id
_entity_poly.type
_entity_poly.pdbx_seq_one_letter_code
_entity_poly.pdbx_strand_id
1 'polypeptide(L)'
;VRPHPAREEAADREESARQAYRRARRRRLFVVLLIAALIAGAAGYWFYYQRNYEYKSYETAWQVTLNEGSLVSYEPFGDNVLRCTKDGASYIDLKGATVWTESYEMKNPIVDVNGPYAAIADRQGNTIYICNTDGRQGQATTVLPISRVAVSKTGVVAAVLEDSISSYITFFKKDGSTLDL
;
A
#
# COMPACT_ATOMS: atom_id res chain seq x y z
N VAL A 1 -66.59 -56.18 -3.87
CA VAL A 1 -65.72 -56.28 -5.09
C VAL A 1 -64.30 -56.20 -4.63
N ARG A 2 -63.54 -57.34 -4.64
CA ARG A 2 -62.10 -57.34 -4.29
C ARG A 2 -61.31 -56.79 -5.47
N PRO A 3 -60.39 -55.88 -5.26
CA PRO A 3 -59.57 -55.40 -6.35
C PRO A 3 -58.71 -56.52 -6.95
N HIS A 4 -58.48 -56.44 -8.24
CA HIS A 4 -57.75 -57.45 -9.01
C HIS A 4 -56.29 -57.46 -8.57
N PRO A 5 -55.64 -58.60 -8.20
CA PRO A 5 -54.34 -58.69 -7.60
C PRO A 5 -53.24 -58.03 -8.48
N ALA A 6 -53.40 -58.01 -9.80
CA ALA A 6 -52.50 -57.36 -10.73
C ALA A 6 -52.42 -55.80 -10.60
N ARG A 7 -53.47 -55.16 -10.04
CA ARG A 7 -53.47 -53.70 -9.81
C ARG A 7 -52.74 -53.34 -8.52
N GLU A 8 -52.81 -54.16 -7.49
CA GLU A 8 -52.07 -53.96 -6.24
C GLU A 8 -50.57 -54.16 -6.47
N GLU A 9 -50.12 -55.17 -7.20
CA GLU A 9 -48.75 -55.37 -7.56
C GLU A 9 -48.14 -54.22 -8.42
N ALA A 10 -48.98 -53.66 -9.31
CA ALA A 10 -48.50 -52.50 -10.14
C ALA A 10 -48.37 -51.25 -9.27
N ALA A 11 -49.25 -50.99 -8.34
CA ALA A 11 -49.20 -49.86 -7.41
C ALA A 11 -47.95 -49.96 -6.48
N ASP A 12 -47.68 -51.16 -5.93
CA ASP A 12 -46.51 -51.39 -5.08
C ASP A 12 -45.19 -51.23 -5.82
N ARG A 13 -45.12 -51.63 -7.11
CA ARG A 13 -43.96 -51.43 -7.96
C ARG A 13 -43.70 -49.94 -8.26
N GLU A 14 -44.76 -49.16 -8.54
CA GLU A 14 -44.65 -47.71 -8.75
C GLU A 14 -44.24 -46.99 -7.47
N GLU A 15 -44.75 -47.39 -6.33
CA GLU A 15 -44.40 -46.77 -5.06
C GLU A 15 -42.96 -47.05 -4.64
N SER A 16 -42.47 -48.28 -4.82
CA SER A 16 -41.07 -48.67 -4.60
C SER A 16 -40.11 -47.95 -5.54
N ALA A 17 -40.50 -47.77 -6.82
CA ALA A 17 -39.72 -47.03 -7.80
C ALA A 17 -39.62 -45.53 -7.44
N ARG A 18 -40.73 -44.94 -7.00
CA ARG A 18 -40.77 -43.53 -6.51
C ARG A 18 -39.92 -43.35 -5.26
N GLN A 19 -39.94 -44.29 -4.33
CA GLN A 19 -39.11 -44.26 -3.13
C GLN A 19 -37.62 -44.43 -3.47
N ALA A 20 -37.26 -45.32 -4.38
CA ALA A 20 -35.89 -45.49 -4.86
C ALA A 20 -35.37 -44.24 -5.56
N TYR A 21 -36.18 -43.58 -6.40
CA TYR A 21 -35.83 -42.32 -7.05
C TYR A 21 -35.63 -41.18 -6.05
N ARG A 22 -36.48 -41.04 -5.03
CA ARG A 22 -36.33 -40.05 -3.95
C ARG A 22 -35.06 -40.27 -3.13
N ARG A 23 -34.71 -41.55 -2.84
CA ARG A 23 -33.46 -41.90 -2.15
C ARG A 23 -32.21 -41.58 -3.00
N ALA A 24 -32.25 -41.91 -4.29
CA ALA A 24 -31.17 -41.60 -5.22
C ALA A 24 -30.95 -40.08 -5.39
N ARG A 25 -32.07 -39.32 -5.51
CA ARG A 25 -32.02 -37.84 -5.57
C ARG A 25 -31.47 -37.23 -4.30
N ARG A 26 -31.87 -37.72 -3.11
CA ARG A 26 -31.28 -37.23 -1.82
C ARG A 26 -29.82 -37.56 -1.71
N ARG A 27 -29.36 -38.75 -2.13
CA ARG A 27 -27.92 -39.09 -2.17
C ARG A 27 -27.13 -38.19 -3.11
N ARG A 28 -27.67 -37.91 -4.30
CA ARG A 28 -27.00 -36.97 -5.25
C ARG A 28 -26.92 -35.57 -4.67
N LEU A 29 -27.99 -35.04 -4.08
CA LEU A 29 -27.97 -33.74 -3.42
C LEU A 29 -26.97 -33.70 -2.26
N PHE A 30 -26.92 -34.76 -1.45
CA PHE A 30 -25.97 -34.84 -0.35
C PHE A 30 -24.50 -34.83 -0.85
N VAL A 31 -24.21 -35.57 -1.92
CA VAL A 31 -22.88 -35.58 -2.55
C VAL A 31 -22.51 -34.20 -3.11
N VAL A 32 -23.45 -33.54 -3.79
CA VAL A 32 -23.21 -32.18 -4.33
C VAL A 32 -22.96 -31.18 -3.21
N LEU A 33 -23.73 -31.23 -2.13
CA LEU A 33 -23.52 -30.37 -0.95
C LEU A 33 -22.18 -30.64 -0.27
N LEU A 34 -21.74 -31.88 -0.19
CA LEU A 34 -20.48 -32.26 0.39
C LEU A 34 -19.30 -31.74 -0.46
N ILE A 35 -19.40 -31.88 -1.79
CA ILE A 35 -18.40 -31.31 -2.72
C ILE A 35 -18.35 -29.79 -2.60
N ALA A 36 -19.51 -29.13 -2.56
CA ALA A 36 -19.58 -27.68 -2.40
C ALA A 36 -18.95 -27.21 -1.06
N ALA A 37 -19.18 -27.95 0.03
CA ALA A 37 -18.58 -27.67 1.33
C ALA A 37 -17.05 -27.85 1.31
N LEU A 38 -16.54 -28.87 0.62
CA LEU A 38 -15.09 -29.09 0.44
C LEU A 38 -14.44 -27.96 -0.37
N ILE A 39 -15.08 -27.53 -1.46
CA ILE A 39 -14.60 -26.41 -2.27
C ILE A 39 -14.57 -25.11 -1.46
N ALA A 40 -15.65 -24.83 -0.72
CA ALA A 40 -15.72 -23.65 0.14
C ALA A 40 -14.67 -23.68 1.26
N GLY A 41 -14.44 -24.84 1.86
CA GLY A 41 -13.37 -25.04 2.86
C GLY A 41 -11.97 -24.84 2.30
N ALA A 42 -11.70 -25.39 1.11
CA ALA A 42 -10.42 -25.21 0.42
C ALA A 42 -10.17 -23.75 0.02
N ALA A 43 -11.19 -23.07 -0.50
CA ALA A 43 -11.11 -21.64 -0.84
C ALA A 43 -10.91 -20.77 0.40
N GLY A 44 -11.61 -21.04 1.49
CA GLY A 44 -11.42 -20.35 2.77
C GLY A 44 -10.05 -20.55 3.37
N TYR A 45 -9.53 -21.79 3.33
CA TYR A 45 -8.17 -22.12 3.77
C TYR A 45 -7.12 -21.40 2.92
N TRP A 46 -7.27 -21.39 1.59
CA TRP A 46 -6.37 -20.70 0.68
C TRP A 46 -6.35 -19.19 0.92
N PHE A 47 -7.53 -18.57 1.12
CA PHE A 47 -7.65 -17.15 1.44
C PHE A 47 -7.01 -16.82 2.80
N TYR A 48 -7.26 -17.65 3.82
CA TYR A 48 -6.63 -17.52 5.13
C TYR A 48 -5.10 -17.64 5.05
N TYR A 49 -4.61 -18.63 4.29
CA TYR A 49 -3.18 -18.86 4.10
C TYR A 49 -2.50 -17.67 3.39
N GLN A 50 -3.09 -17.15 2.32
CA GLN A 50 -2.55 -15.96 1.63
C GLN A 50 -2.52 -14.72 2.53
N ARG A 51 -3.56 -14.51 3.33
CA ARG A 51 -3.63 -13.35 4.22
C ARG A 51 -2.62 -13.40 5.36
N ASN A 52 -2.29 -14.58 5.84
CA ASN A 52 -1.39 -14.81 6.98
C ASN A 52 -0.02 -15.35 6.55
N TYR A 53 0.29 -15.30 5.24
CA TYR A 53 1.58 -15.75 4.74
C TYR A 53 2.67 -14.77 5.15
N GLU A 54 3.52 -15.19 6.09
CA GLU A 54 4.73 -14.47 6.45
C GLU A 54 5.88 -14.92 5.55
N TYR A 55 6.48 -13.98 4.84
CA TYR A 55 7.68 -14.25 4.05
C TYR A 55 8.84 -14.55 4.99
N LYS A 56 9.24 -15.82 5.08
CA LYS A 56 10.35 -16.28 5.94
C LYS A 56 11.73 -16.15 5.30
N SER A 57 11.77 -15.83 4.02
CA SER A 57 13.01 -15.64 3.27
C SER A 57 12.86 -14.50 2.29
N TYR A 58 13.93 -13.77 2.07
CA TYR A 58 14.04 -12.74 1.05
C TYR A 58 15.30 -12.98 0.24
N GLU A 59 15.24 -12.67 -1.04
CA GLU A 59 16.41 -12.64 -1.91
C GLU A 59 16.75 -11.18 -2.20
N THR A 60 18.04 -10.85 -2.11
CA THR A 60 18.51 -9.49 -2.45
C THR A 60 18.43 -9.32 -3.97
N ALA A 61 17.49 -8.49 -4.44
CA ALA A 61 17.32 -8.23 -5.87
C ALA A 61 18.50 -7.42 -6.45
N TRP A 62 19.01 -6.48 -5.68
CA TRP A 62 20.21 -5.71 -6.01
C TRP A 62 20.82 -5.10 -4.72
N GLN A 63 22.09 -4.77 -4.79
CA GLN A 63 22.81 -4.13 -3.71
C GLN A 63 23.73 -3.06 -4.28
N VAL A 64 23.72 -1.88 -3.70
CA VAL A 64 24.63 -0.79 -4.03
C VAL A 64 25.48 -0.49 -2.82
N THR A 65 26.80 -0.49 -3.01
CA THR A 65 27.74 -0.05 -1.97
C THR A 65 27.80 1.47 -2.01
N LEU A 66 27.41 2.10 -0.92
CA LEU A 66 27.40 3.55 -0.78
C LEU A 66 28.61 3.95 0.07
N ASN A 67 29.53 4.71 -0.53
CA ASN A 67 30.65 5.34 0.19
C ASN A 67 30.20 6.71 0.72
N GLU A 68 29.10 6.76 1.48
CA GLU A 68 28.49 8.01 1.89
C GLU A 68 28.62 8.25 3.38
N GLY A 69 28.78 9.54 3.72
CA GLY A 69 28.85 9.99 5.10
C GLY A 69 27.53 9.79 5.87
N SER A 70 27.53 10.16 7.14
CA SER A 70 26.54 9.79 8.15
C SER A 70 25.14 10.42 8.02
N LEU A 71 24.83 11.21 7.01
CA LEU A 71 23.53 11.88 6.84
C LEU A 71 22.89 11.52 5.50
N VAL A 72 22.51 10.26 5.37
CA VAL A 72 21.72 9.75 4.24
C VAL A 72 20.44 9.15 4.78
N SER A 73 19.30 9.55 4.23
CA SER A 73 18.01 8.91 4.50
C SER A 73 17.46 8.26 3.24
N TYR A 74 16.73 7.17 3.42
CA TYR A 74 16.03 6.43 2.39
C TYR A 74 14.57 6.32 2.79
N GLU A 75 13.68 6.88 1.96
CA GLU A 75 12.25 6.90 2.22
C GLU A 75 11.49 6.19 1.09
N PRO A 76 10.49 5.36 1.39
CA PRO A 76 9.56 4.86 0.40
C PRO A 76 8.84 6.04 -0.27
N PHE A 77 8.89 6.15 -1.60
CA PHE A 77 8.34 7.26 -2.34
C PHE A 77 7.64 6.78 -3.61
N GLY A 78 6.32 6.92 -3.67
CA GLY A 78 5.55 6.25 -4.71
C GLY A 78 5.80 4.75 -4.71
N ASP A 79 6.17 4.19 -5.86
CA ASP A 79 6.49 2.77 -6.02
C ASP A 79 7.99 2.46 -5.86
N ASN A 80 8.81 3.47 -5.55
CA ASN A 80 10.27 3.41 -5.56
C ASN A 80 10.86 4.00 -4.27
N VAL A 81 12.14 4.40 -4.30
CA VAL A 81 12.87 4.90 -3.14
C VAL A 81 13.41 6.30 -3.40
N LEU A 82 13.18 7.22 -2.46
CA LEU A 82 13.82 8.52 -2.41
C LEU A 82 15.03 8.44 -1.49
N ARG A 83 16.21 8.71 -2.03
CA ARG A 83 17.45 8.86 -1.29
C ARG A 83 17.75 10.34 -1.11
N CYS A 84 17.95 10.78 0.11
CA CYS A 84 18.29 12.17 0.42
C CYS A 84 19.63 12.23 1.14
N THR A 85 20.49 13.16 0.72
CA THR A 85 21.81 13.45 1.28
C THR A 85 21.91 14.95 1.59
N LYS A 86 23.05 15.41 2.06
CA LYS A 86 23.32 16.85 2.21
C LYS A 86 23.41 17.60 0.88
N ASP A 87 23.83 16.91 -0.17
CA ASP A 87 24.19 17.49 -1.46
C ASP A 87 23.09 17.32 -2.51
N GLY A 88 22.02 16.59 -2.18
CA GLY A 88 20.90 16.37 -3.09
C GLY A 88 20.03 15.19 -2.74
N ALA A 89 18.97 15.01 -3.55
CA ALA A 89 18.08 13.89 -3.50
C ALA A 89 18.07 13.14 -4.82
N SER A 90 17.88 11.82 -4.77
CA SER A 90 17.76 10.96 -5.95
C SER A 90 16.59 10.04 -5.80
N TYR A 91 15.77 9.94 -6.83
CA TYR A 91 14.69 8.99 -6.94
C TYR A 91 15.18 7.75 -7.69
N ILE A 92 15.12 6.60 -7.04
CA ILE A 92 15.75 5.36 -7.48
C ILE A 92 14.68 4.30 -7.65
N ASP A 93 14.63 3.66 -8.81
CA ASP A 93 13.67 2.59 -9.09
C ASP A 93 14.04 1.28 -8.36
N LEU A 94 13.11 0.33 -8.36
CA LEU A 94 13.31 -0.98 -7.72
C LEU A 94 14.40 -1.84 -8.39
N LYS A 95 14.99 -1.39 -9.51
CA LYS A 95 16.13 -2.03 -10.18
C LYS A 95 17.46 -1.36 -9.85
N GLY A 96 17.43 -0.27 -9.06
CA GLY A 96 18.61 0.51 -8.68
C GLY A 96 18.99 1.60 -9.67
N ALA A 97 18.17 1.85 -10.70
CA ALA A 97 18.43 2.92 -11.65
C ALA A 97 17.88 4.27 -11.11
N THR A 98 18.66 5.34 -11.30
CA THR A 98 18.22 6.68 -10.93
C THR A 98 17.24 7.22 -11.96
N VAL A 99 16.04 7.58 -11.54
CA VAL A 99 14.99 8.17 -12.37
C VAL A 99 15.22 9.66 -12.53
N TRP A 100 15.47 10.36 -11.43
CA TRP A 100 15.85 11.77 -11.41
C TRP A 100 16.75 12.10 -10.21
N THR A 101 17.45 13.21 -10.29
CA THR A 101 18.28 13.76 -9.23
C THR A 101 18.03 15.26 -9.10
N GLU A 102 17.90 15.73 -7.87
CA GLU A 102 17.84 17.12 -7.49
C GLU A 102 19.06 17.48 -6.65
N SER A 103 19.79 18.51 -7.05
CA SER A 103 20.99 18.97 -6.34
C SER A 103 20.65 20.16 -5.45
N TYR A 104 21.09 20.10 -4.22
CA TYR A 104 20.99 21.18 -3.23
C TYR A 104 22.16 21.06 -2.24
N GLU A 105 22.32 22.05 -1.39
CA GLU A 105 23.26 22.02 -0.28
C GLU A 105 22.51 22.29 1.02
N MET A 106 22.48 21.31 1.93
CA MET A 106 21.82 21.39 3.21
C MET A 106 22.74 20.91 4.32
N LYS A 107 22.67 21.54 5.48
CA LYS A 107 23.45 21.14 6.66
C LYS A 107 22.83 19.95 7.36
N ASN A 108 21.52 19.97 7.54
CA ASN A 108 20.75 18.96 8.25
C ASN A 108 19.46 18.62 7.50
N PRO A 109 19.51 17.87 6.39
CA PRO A 109 18.34 17.54 5.64
C PRO A 109 17.35 16.72 6.45
N ILE A 110 16.09 17.12 6.42
CA ILE A 110 14.95 16.37 6.94
C ILE A 110 13.96 16.14 5.80
N VAL A 111 13.31 14.99 5.81
CA VAL A 111 12.43 14.57 4.75
C VAL A 111 11.11 14.10 5.33
N ASP A 112 10.01 14.44 4.68
CA ASP A 112 8.71 13.85 4.90
C ASP A 112 8.11 13.45 3.55
N VAL A 113 7.50 12.27 3.50
CA VAL A 113 6.92 11.69 2.29
C VAL A 113 5.48 11.30 2.54
N ASN A 114 4.59 11.67 1.61
CA ASN A 114 3.19 11.27 1.67
C ASN A 114 2.62 11.00 0.27
N GLY A 115 2.48 9.72 -0.06
CA GLY A 115 2.05 9.27 -1.38
C GLY A 115 3.03 9.72 -2.47
N PRO A 116 2.57 10.50 -3.49
CA PRO A 116 3.42 10.92 -4.60
C PRO A 116 4.23 12.19 -4.32
N TYR A 117 4.16 12.77 -3.12
CA TYR A 117 4.88 14.00 -2.77
C TYR A 117 5.88 13.79 -1.65
N ALA A 118 6.98 14.53 -1.73
CA ALA A 118 8.03 14.61 -0.73
C ALA A 118 8.37 16.08 -0.45
N ALA A 119 8.59 16.42 0.81
CA ALA A 119 9.15 17.69 1.25
C ALA A 119 10.54 17.44 1.85
N ILE A 120 11.55 18.11 1.31
CA ILE A 120 12.94 18.03 1.76
C ILE A 120 13.32 19.40 2.27
N ALA A 121 13.69 19.51 3.53
CA ALA A 121 14.01 20.79 4.15
C ALA A 121 15.32 20.75 4.90
N ASP A 122 16.01 21.88 5.00
CA ASP A 122 17.18 22.04 5.85
C ASP A 122 16.72 22.40 7.28
N ARG A 123 16.88 21.46 8.21
CA ARG A 123 16.57 21.70 9.63
C ARG A 123 17.51 22.76 10.18
N GLN A 124 16.95 23.79 10.82
CA GLN A 124 17.62 25.03 11.25
C GLN A 124 18.13 25.90 10.08
N GLY A 125 17.79 25.54 8.85
CA GLY A 125 17.89 26.39 7.67
C GLY A 125 16.53 26.98 7.29
N ASN A 126 16.45 27.50 6.06
CA ASN A 126 15.28 28.26 5.59
C ASN A 126 14.72 27.75 4.25
N THR A 127 15.22 26.65 3.72
CA THR A 127 14.87 26.18 2.38
C THR A 127 14.10 24.86 2.45
N ILE A 128 13.05 24.76 1.64
CA ILE A 128 12.23 23.56 1.46
C ILE A 128 12.13 23.27 -0.05
N TYR A 129 12.49 22.06 -0.46
CA TYR A 129 12.23 21.54 -1.80
C TYR A 129 11.00 20.65 -1.77
N ILE A 130 10.09 20.85 -2.71
CA ILE A 130 8.86 20.08 -2.86
C ILE A 130 8.98 19.28 -4.14
N CYS A 131 8.97 17.97 -4.01
CA CYS A 131 9.13 17.04 -5.12
C CYS A 131 7.91 16.14 -5.26
N ASN A 132 7.70 15.64 -6.47
CA ASN A 132 6.83 14.50 -6.71
C ASN A 132 7.63 13.38 -7.43
N THR A 133 6.94 12.33 -7.87
CA THR A 133 7.57 11.22 -8.60
C THR A 133 8.21 11.63 -9.94
N ASP A 134 7.85 12.79 -10.49
CA ASP A 134 8.39 13.33 -11.75
C ASP A 134 9.55 14.29 -11.54
N GLY A 135 9.84 14.69 -10.27
CA GLY A 135 10.91 15.61 -9.91
C GLY A 135 10.43 16.81 -9.09
N ARG A 136 11.27 17.84 -9.03
CA ARG A 136 10.99 19.07 -8.29
C ARG A 136 9.77 19.80 -8.85
N GLN A 137 8.83 20.13 -7.97
CA GLN A 137 7.62 20.91 -8.27
C GLN A 137 7.76 22.36 -7.85
N GLY A 138 8.47 22.60 -6.75
CA GLY A 138 8.68 23.94 -6.22
C GLY A 138 9.74 24.02 -5.16
N GLN A 139 10.02 25.25 -4.75
CA GLN A 139 10.94 25.58 -3.66
C GLN A 139 10.33 26.70 -2.84
N ALA A 140 10.32 26.53 -1.54
CA ALA A 140 9.92 27.58 -0.60
C ALA A 140 11.12 28.06 0.22
N THR A 141 11.08 29.33 0.59
CA THR A 141 12.07 29.93 1.50
C THR A 141 11.32 30.54 2.68
N THR A 142 11.74 30.20 3.87
CA THR A 142 11.15 30.69 5.12
C THR A 142 11.96 31.84 5.71
N VAL A 143 11.27 32.70 6.47
CA VAL A 143 11.95 33.81 7.18
C VAL A 143 12.63 33.34 8.45
N LEU A 144 12.02 32.36 9.13
CA LEU A 144 12.51 31.76 10.38
C LEU A 144 13.07 30.35 10.11
N PRO A 145 13.98 29.88 10.96
CA PRO A 145 14.54 28.54 10.83
C PRO A 145 13.47 27.45 10.92
N ILE A 146 13.63 26.43 10.08
CA ILE A 146 12.72 25.28 10.00
C ILE A 146 13.09 24.28 11.08
N SER A 147 12.10 23.87 11.87
CA SER A 147 12.23 22.80 12.85
C SER A 147 11.73 21.46 12.31
N ARG A 148 10.57 21.47 11.63
CA ARG A 148 9.92 20.29 11.07
C ARG A 148 9.17 20.64 9.79
N VAL A 149 8.96 19.64 8.95
CA VAL A 149 8.09 19.71 7.78
C VAL A 149 7.17 18.50 7.73
N ALA A 150 6.00 18.69 7.14
CA ALA A 150 5.08 17.62 6.80
C ALA A 150 4.44 17.91 5.45
N VAL A 151 4.29 16.89 4.59
CA VAL A 151 3.68 17.04 3.27
C VAL A 151 2.36 16.28 3.18
N SER A 152 1.39 16.85 2.49
CA SER A 152 0.11 16.21 2.19
C SER A 152 0.19 15.38 0.90
N LYS A 153 -0.79 14.49 0.69
CA LYS A 153 -0.96 13.75 -0.58
C LYS A 153 -1.21 14.62 -1.82
N THR A 154 -1.49 15.92 -1.61
CA THR A 154 -1.72 16.90 -2.68
C THR A 154 -0.55 17.85 -2.90
N GLY A 155 0.54 17.66 -2.14
CA GLY A 155 1.74 18.48 -2.25
C GLY A 155 1.73 19.78 -1.43
N VAL A 156 0.72 19.98 -0.56
CA VAL A 156 0.76 21.07 0.42
C VAL A 156 1.72 20.72 1.53
N VAL A 157 2.65 21.61 1.85
CA VAL A 157 3.65 21.44 2.90
C VAL A 157 3.32 22.33 4.09
N ALA A 158 3.29 21.76 5.28
CA ALA A 158 3.29 22.48 6.54
C ALA A 158 4.71 22.52 7.10
N ALA A 159 5.22 23.70 7.39
CA ALA A 159 6.51 23.90 8.02
C ALA A 159 6.34 24.50 9.42
N VAL A 160 6.95 23.87 10.39
CA VAL A 160 7.09 24.43 11.74
C VAL A 160 8.38 25.25 11.78
N LEU A 161 8.21 26.53 12.03
CA LEU A 161 9.28 27.51 12.10
C LEU A 161 9.48 27.91 13.54
N GLU A 162 10.71 28.03 13.98
CA GLU A 162 11.06 28.36 15.35
C GLU A 162 11.83 29.67 15.45
N ASP A 163 11.35 30.54 16.33
CA ASP A 163 12.08 31.69 16.85
C ASP A 163 12.48 31.41 18.30
N SER A 164 13.28 32.28 18.88
CA SER A 164 13.79 32.17 20.26
C SER A 164 12.67 32.08 21.32
N ILE A 165 11.47 32.59 21.03
CA ILE A 165 10.35 32.71 21.97
C ILE A 165 9.10 31.94 21.53
N SER A 166 8.91 31.74 20.22
CA SER A 166 7.66 31.24 19.65
C SER A 166 7.89 30.30 18.48
N SER A 167 6.93 29.41 18.25
CA SER A 167 6.89 28.58 17.07
C SER A 167 5.70 28.97 16.19
N TYR A 168 5.90 28.93 14.89
CA TYR A 168 4.89 29.30 13.87
C TYR A 168 4.69 28.12 12.91
N ILE A 169 3.50 28.00 12.36
CA ILE A 169 3.23 27.04 11.29
C ILE A 169 2.89 27.85 10.03
N THR A 170 3.63 27.59 8.95
CA THR A 170 3.37 28.17 7.65
C THR A 170 3.07 27.07 6.66
N PHE A 171 2.10 27.31 5.78
CA PHE A 171 1.72 26.36 4.74
C PHE A 171 2.19 26.86 3.38
N PHE A 172 2.68 25.92 2.58
CA PHE A 172 3.15 26.16 1.23
C PHE A 172 2.41 25.27 0.23
N LYS A 173 2.08 25.82 -0.93
CA LYS A 173 1.58 25.05 -2.07
C LYS A 173 2.72 24.25 -2.69
N LYS A 174 2.38 23.28 -3.55
CA LYS A 174 3.34 22.43 -4.26
C LYS A 174 4.36 23.22 -5.10
N ASP A 175 4.04 24.43 -5.55
CA ASP A 175 4.92 25.32 -6.28
C ASP A 175 5.86 26.15 -5.40
N GLY A 176 5.77 26.00 -4.08
CA GLY A 176 6.54 26.73 -3.08
C GLY A 176 5.95 28.08 -2.67
N SER A 177 4.85 28.52 -3.26
CA SER A 177 4.16 29.75 -2.82
C SER A 177 3.46 29.54 -1.47
N THR A 178 3.40 30.58 -0.65
CA THR A 178 2.68 30.54 0.63
C THR A 178 1.18 30.33 0.42
N LEU A 179 0.60 29.50 1.24
CA LEU A 179 -0.85 29.32 1.29
C LEU A 179 -1.41 30.28 2.36
N ASP A 180 -2.06 31.34 1.93
CA ASP A 180 -2.79 32.23 2.82
C ASP A 180 -4.08 31.54 3.30
N LEU A 181 -4.26 31.43 4.60
CA LEU A 181 -5.42 30.83 5.26
C LEU A 181 -6.33 31.90 5.82
#